data_0bde329ec8b7086667a000b19d77412b
#
_entry.id   0bde329ec8b7086667a000b19d77412b
#
_cell.length_a   1.000
_cell.length_b   1.000
_cell.length_c   1.000
_cell.angle_alpha   90.00
_cell.angle_beta   90.00
_cell.angle_gamma   90.00
#
_symmetry.space_group_name_H-M   'P 1'
#
loop_
_entity.id
_entity.type
_entity.pdbx_description
1 polymer ?
#
loop_
_entity_poly.entity_id
_entity_poly.type
_entity_poly.pdbx_seq_one_letter_code
_entity_poly.pdbx_strand_id
1 'polypeptide(L)'
;MSVLIKFLFEGLPVRGMLVRLTDGWQEVLRRRQTIGEHPAEVRALLGEMSAAAVLMQANIKFNGALVLQMQGDGPVKLAVAEVQPDLAFRATAKVVGEVPAGAQLEAMLNVHGQGRCAITLDPKDRLPGQQPYQGVVPLHGDQREPLQQVQQVLEHYMLQSEQLDTRLVLAANDEVAAGLLIQRMPVQGEGNLEGGPGRRNEDDIGLSEHFNRIAMLAATLTREELLALPPEQILHRLFWEETLRVFEPTAQATPRFACTCSRERVRNMLRGLGREESDSLIAERGEVEVGCEFCGLQYRFDAVDVGEMFTPVQDQPPGPAAVQ
;
A
#
# COMPACT_ATOMS: atom_id res chain seq x y z
N MET A 1 -9.10 5.65 -16.80
CA MET A 1 -8.40 6.67 -15.98
C MET A 1 -8.65 6.34 -14.50
N SER A 2 -7.60 6.30 -13.68
CA SER A 2 -7.75 6.04 -12.24
C SER A 2 -8.45 7.19 -11.54
N VAL A 3 -9.29 6.89 -10.53
CA VAL A 3 -10.08 7.88 -9.80
C VAL A 3 -10.09 7.59 -8.31
N LEU A 4 -10.12 8.63 -7.48
CA LEU A 4 -10.34 8.58 -6.05
C LEU A 4 -11.46 9.58 -5.70
N ILE A 5 -12.52 9.08 -5.07
CA ILE A 5 -13.62 9.88 -4.57
C ILE A 5 -13.58 9.84 -3.04
N LYS A 6 -13.65 11.03 -2.43
CA LYS A 6 -13.77 11.20 -0.97
C LYS A 6 -15.13 11.77 -0.65
N PHE A 7 -15.76 11.28 0.40
CA PHE A 7 -17.08 11.76 0.82
C PHE A 7 -17.29 11.66 2.33
N LEU A 8 -18.25 12.43 2.82
CA LEU A 8 -18.73 12.37 4.21
C LEU A 8 -20.21 12.05 4.19
N PHE A 9 -20.68 11.34 5.22
CA PHE A 9 -22.10 11.21 5.51
C PHE A 9 -22.54 12.41 6.33
N GLU A 10 -23.42 13.23 5.79
CA GLU A 10 -23.89 14.44 6.47
C GLU A 10 -24.64 14.10 7.76
N GLY A 11 -24.28 14.78 8.84
CA GLY A 11 -24.86 14.52 10.16
C GLY A 11 -24.33 13.29 10.89
N LEU A 12 -23.42 12.51 10.26
CA LEU A 12 -22.82 11.34 10.88
C LEU A 12 -21.28 11.49 10.97
N PRO A 13 -20.64 11.01 12.05
CA PRO A 13 -19.19 11.02 12.17
C PRO A 13 -18.57 9.86 11.36
N VAL A 14 -18.96 9.73 10.09
CA VAL A 14 -18.52 8.67 9.18
C VAL A 14 -18.01 9.30 7.89
N ARG A 15 -16.84 8.88 7.47
CA ARG A 15 -16.26 9.23 6.16
C ARG A 15 -16.15 8.01 5.28
N GLY A 16 -16.16 8.24 3.98
CA GLY A 16 -15.95 7.22 2.99
C GLY A 16 -14.97 7.65 1.91
N MET A 17 -14.32 6.67 1.30
CA MET A 17 -13.50 6.86 0.11
C MET A 17 -13.68 5.66 -0.82
N LEU A 18 -13.75 5.94 -2.10
CA LEU A 18 -13.78 4.92 -3.15
C LEU A 18 -12.65 5.18 -4.13
N VAL A 19 -11.84 4.16 -4.39
CA VAL A 19 -10.76 4.21 -5.37
C VAL A 19 -11.00 3.19 -6.47
N ARG A 20 -10.66 3.58 -7.70
CA ARG A 20 -10.63 2.70 -8.87
C ARG A 20 -9.34 2.96 -9.62
N LEU A 21 -8.41 2.02 -9.57
CA LEU A 21 -7.13 2.06 -10.26
C LEU A 21 -7.29 1.31 -11.58
N THR A 22 -7.07 1.97 -12.69
CA THR A 22 -7.10 1.40 -14.04
C THR A 22 -5.72 1.48 -14.67
N ASP A 23 -5.41 2.59 -15.34
CA ASP A 23 -4.17 2.79 -16.09
C ASP A 23 -2.92 2.56 -15.23
N GLY A 24 -2.93 3.05 -13.97
CA GLY A 24 -1.82 2.85 -13.05
C GLY A 24 -1.64 1.38 -12.65
N TRP A 25 -2.73 0.65 -12.44
CA TRP A 25 -2.70 -0.78 -12.14
C TRP A 25 -2.24 -1.61 -13.35
N GLN A 26 -2.77 -1.34 -14.51
CA GLN A 26 -2.34 -2.00 -15.76
C GLN A 26 -0.86 -1.75 -16.03
N GLU A 27 -0.33 -0.57 -15.73
CA GLU A 27 1.10 -0.26 -15.87
C GLU A 27 1.94 -1.09 -14.89
N VAL A 28 1.48 -1.32 -13.63
CA VAL A 28 2.15 -2.26 -12.71
C VAL A 28 2.26 -3.66 -13.34
N LEU A 29 1.16 -4.18 -13.87
CA LEU A 29 1.12 -5.50 -14.51
C LEU A 29 2.01 -5.56 -15.76
N ARG A 30 1.93 -4.56 -16.62
CA ARG A 30 2.75 -4.46 -17.84
C ARG A 30 4.25 -4.44 -17.52
N ARG A 31 4.66 -3.67 -16.50
CA ARG A 31 6.05 -3.63 -16.06
C ARG A 31 6.50 -4.98 -15.51
N ARG A 32 5.63 -5.64 -14.77
CA ARG A 32 5.95 -6.95 -14.20
C ARG A 32 6.16 -8.02 -15.28
N GLN A 33 5.41 -7.98 -16.38
CA GLN A 33 5.58 -8.92 -17.48
C GLN A 33 7.01 -8.96 -18.06
N THR A 34 7.74 -7.83 -17.98
CA THR A 34 9.13 -7.76 -18.49
C THR A 34 10.15 -8.55 -17.66
N ILE A 35 9.82 -8.87 -16.41
CA ILE A 35 10.70 -9.57 -15.45
C ILE A 35 10.09 -10.88 -14.92
N GLY A 36 8.95 -11.31 -15.46
CA GLY A 36 8.22 -12.52 -15.09
C GLY A 36 6.86 -12.23 -14.51
N GLU A 37 5.83 -12.82 -15.10
CA GLU A 37 4.44 -12.62 -14.67
C GLU A 37 4.15 -13.34 -13.34
N HIS A 38 3.35 -12.73 -12.48
CA HIS A 38 2.85 -13.37 -11.27
C HIS A 38 1.62 -14.23 -11.55
N PRO A 39 1.38 -15.30 -10.75
CA PRO A 39 0.10 -16.01 -10.75
C PRO A 39 -1.09 -15.08 -10.55
N ALA A 40 -2.27 -15.45 -11.05
CA ALA A 40 -3.47 -14.63 -10.99
C ALA A 40 -3.86 -14.23 -9.55
N GLU A 41 -3.70 -15.16 -8.60
CA GLU A 41 -3.96 -14.94 -7.18
C GLU A 41 -3.04 -13.87 -6.59
N VAL A 42 -1.77 -13.87 -6.99
CA VAL A 42 -0.78 -12.87 -6.55
C VAL A 42 -1.05 -11.52 -7.20
N ARG A 43 -1.50 -11.49 -8.48
CA ARG A 43 -1.92 -10.24 -9.13
C ARG A 43 -3.14 -9.65 -8.43
N ALA A 44 -4.13 -10.48 -8.09
CA ALA A 44 -5.29 -10.04 -7.32
C ALA A 44 -4.89 -9.48 -5.95
N LEU A 45 -4.03 -10.19 -5.21
CA LEU A 45 -3.48 -9.74 -3.93
C LEU A 45 -2.80 -8.36 -4.05
N LEU A 46 -1.92 -8.18 -5.03
CA LEU A 46 -1.19 -6.93 -5.24
C LEU A 46 -2.12 -5.77 -5.65
N GLY A 47 -3.16 -6.06 -6.44
CA GLY A 47 -4.17 -5.08 -6.81
C GLY A 47 -4.99 -4.61 -5.60
N GLU A 48 -5.47 -5.55 -4.77
CA GLU A 48 -6.18 -5.24 -3.53
C GLU A 48 -5.29 -4.46 -2.55
N MET A 49 -4.02 -4.86 -2.38
CA MET A 49 -3.05 -4.11 -1.56
C MET A 49 -2.80 -2.71 -2.11
N SER A 50 -2.71 -2.54 -3.43
CA SER A 50 -2.52 -1.22 -4.06
C SER A 50 -3.72 -0.31 -3.83
N ALA A 51 -4.94 -0.81 -4.01
CA ALA A 51 -6.16 -0.06 -3.74
C ALA A 51 -6.26 0.34 -2.27
N ALA A 52 -5.99 -0.60 -1.35
CA ALA A 52 -5.98 -0.36 0.09
C ALA A 52 -4.93 0.69 0.49
N ALA A 53 -3.69 0.56 0.00
CA ALA A 53 -2.62 1.50 0.31
C ALA A 53 -2.93 2.92 -0.18
N VAL A 54 -3.53 3.08 -1.38
CA VAL A 54 -3.99 4.38 -1.89
C VAL A 54 -5.09 4.96 -1.00
N LEU A 55 -6.08 4.16 -0.60
CA LEU A 55 -7.13 4.61 0.32
C LEU A 55 -6.56 5.06 1.66
N MET A 56 -5.64 4.30 2.23
CA MET A 56 -5.01 4.61 3.51
C MET A 56 -4.15 5.87 3.41
N GLN A 57 -3.30 6.01 2.39
CA GLN A 57 -2.49 7.22 2.16
C GLN A 57 -3.36 8.46 1.96
N ALA A 58 -4.44 8.34 1.20
CA ALA A 58 -5.38 9.44 0.96
C ALA A 58 -6.18 9.85 2.21
N ASN A 59 -6.25 8.97 3.20
CA ASN A 59 -6.99 9.15 4.45
C ASN A 59 -6.20 9.91 5.52
N ILE A 60 -4.89 9.95 5.43
CA ILE A 60 -3.99 10.58 6.40
C ILE A 60 -3.37 11.85 5.84
N LYS A 61 -3.04 12.80 6.73
CA LYS A 61 -2.25 14.00 6.40
C LYS A 61 -0.79 13.71 6.75
N PHE A 62 -0.10 13.02 5.88
CA PHE A 62 1.27 12.59 6.10
C PHE A 62 2.15 12.92 4.90
N ASN A 63 3.27 13.64 5.13
CA ASN A 63 4.26 13.94 4.10
C ASN A 63 5.34 12.87 4.08
N GLY A 64 5.03 11.77 3.44
CA GLY A 64 5.92 10.62 3.33
C GLY A 64 5.24 9.45 2.63
N ALA A 65 5.98 8.39 2.38
CA ALA A 65 5.46 7.18 1.76
C ALA A 65 4.73 6.29 2.78
N LEU A 66 3.58 5.75 2.39
CA LEU A 66 2.95 4.63 3.07
C LEU A 66 3.38 3.35 2.37
N VAL A 67 3.92 2.40 3.15
CA VAL A 67 4.31 1.08 2.67
C VAL A 67 3.46 0.03 3.36
N LEU A 68 2.59 -0.63 2.60
CA LEU A 68 1.84 -1.80 3.03
C LEU A 68 2.61 -3.04 2.60
N GLN A 69 3.03 -3.84 3.57
CA GLN A 69 3.86 -5.02 3.35
C GLN A 69 3.27 -6.23 4.04
N MET A 70 3.19 -7.34 3.32
CA MET A 70 2.87 -8.64 3.88
C MET A 70 4.05 -9.58 3.72
N GLN A 71 4.57 -10.09 4.83
CA GLN A 71 5.61 -11.12 4.86
C GLN A 71 4.96 -12.47 5.11
N GLY A 72 5.33 -13.46 4.31
CA GLY A 72 4.73 -14.77 4.34
C GLY A 72 5.71 -15.91 4.58
N ASP A 73 5.19 -16.98 5.15
CA ASP A 73 5.88 -18.27 5.31
C ASP A 73 5.47 -19.30 4.23
N GLY A 74 4.45 -18.95 3.42
CA GLY A 74 3.98 -19.71 2.26
C GLY A 74 4.78 -19.47 0.99
N PRO A 75 4.21 -19.78 -0.20
CA PRO A 75 4.84 -19.54 -1.49
C PRO A 75 5.06 -18.06 -1.80
N VAL A 76 4.23 -17.16 -1.29
CA VAL A 76 4.48 -15.71 -1.36
C VAL A 76 5.29 -15.32 -0.14
N LYS A 77 6.57 -14.97 -0.33
CA LYS A 77 7.48 -14.58 0.75
C LYS A 77 7.30 -13.13 1.16
N LEU A 78 6.95 -12.30 0.20
CA LEU A 78 6.78 -10.87 0.40
C LEU A 78 5.81 -10.33 -0.65
N ALA A 79 4.86 -9.51 -0.23
CA ALA A 79 4.06 -8.65 -1.09
C ALA A 79 4.13 -7.23 -0.56
N VAL A 80 4.34 -6.25 -1.44
CA VAL A 80 4.53 -4.83 -1.07
C VAL A 80 3.72 -3.95 -2.00
N ALA A 81 2.99 -2.99 -1.43
CA ALA A 81 2.43 -1.84 -2.11
C ALA A 81 2.93 -0.56 -1.42
N GLU A 82 3.51 0.34 -2.17
CA GLU A 82 4.03 1.63 -1.69
C GLU A 82 3.30 2.77 -2.38
N VAL A 83 2.89 3.77 -1.61
CA VAL A 83 2.17 4.94 -2.11
C VAL A 83 2.81 6.21 -1.58
N GLN A 84 3.07 7.16 -2.49
CA GLN A 84 3.62 8.48 -2.17
C GLN A 84 2.51 9.47 -1.79
N PRO A 85 2.83 10.63 -1.18
CA PRO A 85 1.82 11.64 -0.81
C PRO A 85 0.97 12.16 -1.99
N ASP A 86 1.50 12.13 -3.19
CA ASP A 86 0.82 12.52 -4.43
C ASP A 86 0.05 11.36 -5.11
N LEU A 87 -0.17 10.27 -4.35
CA LEU A 87 -0.83 9.04 -4.77
C LEU A 87 -0.14 8.30 -5.92
N ALA A 88 1.13 8.61 -6.19
CA ALA A 88 1.95 7.75 -7.04
C ALA A 88 2.20 6.42 -6.31
N PHE A 89 1.92 5.30 -6.96
CA PHE A 89 2.03 3.99 -6.33
C PHE A 89 2.82 2.99 -7.16
N ARG A 90 3.33 1.96 -6.48
CA ARG A 90 4.00 0.80 -7.07
C ARG A 90 3.76 -0.43 -6.21
N ALA A 91 3.75 -1.61 -6.82
CA ALA A 91 3.59 -2.87 -6.11
C ALA A 91 4.45 -3.97 -6.70
N THR A 92 4.86 -4.91 -5.86
CA THR A 92 5.61 -6.11 -6.27
C THR A 92 5.44 -7.23 -5.26
N ALA A 93 5.73 -8.48 -5.67
CA ALA A 93 5.80 -9.62 -4.77
C ALA A 93 7.02 -10.49 -5.08
N LYS A 94 7.51 -11.17 -4.05
CA LYS A 94 8.50 -12.24 -4.17
C LYS A 94 7.79 -13.58 -3.96
N VAL A 95 7.69 -14.35 -5.03
CA VAL A 95 7.07 -15.67 -5.04
C VAL A 95 8.17 -16.72 -5.14
N VAL A 96 8.12 -17.72 -4.25
CA VAL A 96 9.06 -18.86 -4.24
C VAL A 96 8.23 -20.13 -4.07
N GLY A 97 8.11 -20.88 -5.14
CA GLY A 97 7.26 -22.08 -5.21
C GLY A 97 5.95 -21.84 -5.97
N GLU A 98 5.12 -22.86 -5.99
CA GLU A 98 3.84 -22.85 -6.70
C GLU A 98 2.74 -22.23 -5.83
N VAL A 99 1.95 -21.35 -6.42
CA VAL A 99 0.74 -20.80 -5.80
C VAL A 99 -0.45 -21.61 -6.32
N PRO A 100 -1.20 -22.27 -5.43
CA PRO A 100 -2.37 -23.05 -5.86
C PRO A 100 -3.44 -22.17 -6.52
N ALA A 101 -4.12 -22.70 -7.53
CA ALA A 101 -5.24 -22.02 -8.15
C ALA A 101 -6.36 -21.76 -7.13
N GLY A 102 -6.88 -20.54 -7.09
CA GLY A 102 -7.88 -20.11 -6.12
C GLY A 102 -7.36 -19.93 -4.69
N ALA A 103 -6.02 -19.90 -4.49
CA ALA A 103 -5.42 -19.71 -3.17
C ALA A 103 -5.86 -18.37 -2.56
N GLN A 104 -6.32 -18.43 -1.32
CA GLN A 104 -6.59 -17.27 -0.49
C GLN A 104 -5.34 -16.85 0.30
N LEU A 105 -5.46 -15.80 1.10
CA LEU A 105 -4.33 -15.18 1.80
C LEU A 105 -3.54 -16.18 2.66
N GLU A 106 -4.23 -17.05 3.41
CA GLU A 106 -3.59 -18.07 4.25
C GLU A 106 -2.70 -19.01 3.44
N ALA A 107 -3.22 -19.57 2.36
CA ALA A 107 -2.48 -20.50 1.50
C ALA A 107 -1.30 -19.83 0.77
N MET A 108 -1.35 -18.52 0.54
CA MET A 108 -0.28 -17.77 -0.09
C MET A 108 0.80 -17.30 0.90
N LEU A 109 0.39 -16.81 2.08
CA LEU A 109 1.24 -16.01 2.96
C LEU A 109 1.34 -16.55 4.40
N ASN A 110 0.47 -17.46 4.84
CA ASN A 110 0.36 -17.82 6.26
C ASN A 110 0.19 -19.32 6.50
N VAL A 111 0.87 -20.13 5.72
CA VAL A 111 0.75 -21.61 5.73
C VAL A 111 1.10 -22.19 7.11
N HIS A 112 2.05 -21.61 7.82
CA HIS A 112 2.52 -22.05 9.14
C HIS A 112 2.18 -21.06 10.26
N GLY A 113 1.31 -20.09 10.02
CA GLY A 113 0.85 -19.14 11.02
C GLY A 113 1.87 -18.07 11.42
N GLN A 114 2.92 -17.85 10.62
CA GLN A 114 3.97 -16.85 10.90
C GLN A 114 3.87 -15.61 10.00
N GLY A 115 2.88 -15.58 9.11
CA GLY A 115 2.62 -14.44 8.24
C GLY A 115 2.32 -13.17 9.02
N ARG A 116 2.80 -12.02 8.52
CA ARG A 116 2.63 -10.70 9.15
C ARG A 116 2.32 -9.64 8.13
N CYS A 117 1.47 -8.70 8.54
CA CYS A 117 1.21 -7.47 7.82
C CYS A 117 1.87 -6.31 8.56
N ALA A 118 2.67 -5.51 7.86
CA ALA A 118 3.30 -4.30 8.37
C ALA A 118 2.84 -3.09 7.56
N ILE A 119 2.48 -2.01 8.26
CA ILE A 119 2.20 -0.71 7.67
C ILE A 119 3.25 0.26 8.18
N THR A 120 4.03 0.80 7.24
CA THR A 120 5.12 1.72 7.55
C THR A 120 4.80 3.10 6.99
N LEU A 121 4.91 4.12 7.83
CA LEU A 121 4.86 5.51 7.42
C LEU A 121 6.30 6.05 7.41
N ASP A 122 6.83 6.26 6.20
CA ASP A 122 8.19 6.69 5.97
C ASP A 122 8.23 8.19 5.62
N PRO A 123 8.64 9.08 6.57
CA PRO A 123 8.67 10.52 6.34
C PRO A 123 9.62 10.89 5.20
N LYS A 124 9.19 11.83 4.33
CA LYS A 124 10.03 12.36 3.26
C LYS A 124 11.22 13.15 3.83
N ASP A 125 10.95 13.97 4.83
CA ASP A 125 11.93 14.86 5.47
C ASP A 125 12.25 14.29 6.87
N ARG A 126 13.13 13.27 6.90
CA ARG A 126 13.54 12.66 8.17
C ARG A 126 14.49 13.57 8.93
N LEU A 127 14.21 13.76 10.21
CA LEU A 127 15.18 14.33 11.14
C LEU A 127 16.27 13.31 11.45
N PRO A 128 17.52 13.74 11.76
CA PRO A 128 18.57 12.83 12.19
C PRO A 128 18.12 11.96 13.37
N GLY A 129 18.21 10.64 13.21
CA GLY A 129 17.77 9.66 14.23
C GLY A 129 16.28 9.32 14.23
N GLN A 130 15.45 9.99 13.44
CA GLN A 130 14.02 9.66 13.31
C GLN A 130 13.85 8.31 12.59
N GLN A 131 13.15 7.38 13.27
CA GLN A 131 12.74 6.11 12.66
C GLN A 131 11.35 6.25 12.01
N PRO A 132 11.06 5.52 10.93
CA PRO A 132 9.70 5.40 10.41
C PRO A 132 8.77 4.83 11.48
N TYR A 133 7.50 5.29 11.49
CA TYR A 133 6.47 4.60 12.25
C TYR A 133 6.15 3.28 11.56
N GLN A 134 6.04 2.20 12.32
CA GLN A 134 5.64 0.90 11.80
C GLN A 134 4.70 0.20 12.77
N GLY A 135 3.50 -0.13 12.29
CA GLY A 135 2.58 -1.04 12.95
C GLY A 135 2.65 -2.42 12.30
N VAL A 136 2.62 -3.47 13.12
CA VAL A 136 2.71 -4.86 12.66
C VAL A 136 1.62 -5.69 13.31
N VAL A 137 0.88 -6.45 12.51
CA VAL A 137 -0.12 -7.42 12.97
C VAL A 137 0.10 -8.79 12.33
N PRO A 138 -0.28 -9.89 13.01
CA PRO A 138 -0.27 -11.21 12.39
C PRO A 138 -1.34 -11.33 11.30
N LEU A 139 -1.22 -12.31 10.41
CA LEU A 139 -2.24 -12.64 9.41
C LEU A 139 -3.32 -13.61 9.96
N HIS A 140 -3.65 -13.47 11.23
CA HIS A 140 -4.73 -14.18 11.89
C HIS A 140 -5.42 -13.24 12.87
N GLY A 141 -6.67 -13.50 13.21
CA GLY A 141 -7.43 -12.75 14.20
C GLY A 141 -7.05 -13.11 15.65
N ASP A 142 -7.77 -12.52 16.63
CA ASP A 142 -7.46 -12.61 18.05
C ASP A 142 -7.57 -14.03 18.60
N GLN A 143 -8.45 -14.86 18.04
CA GLN A 143 -8.63 -16.29 18.39
C GLN A 143 -7.80 -17.23 17.50
N ARG A 144 -6.83 -16.67 16.76
CA ARG A 144 -6.01 -17.35 15.76
C ARG A 144 -6.79 -17.89 14.56
N GLU A 145 -8.00 -17.40 14.32
CA GLU A 145 -8.75 -17.69 13.11
C GLU A 145 -8.03 -17.10 11.89
N PRO A 146 -7.97 -17.84 10.77
CA PRO A 146 -7.27 -17.38 9.58
C PRO A 146 -8.01 -16.20 8.95
N LEU A 147 -7.26 -15.15 8.61
CA LEU A 147 -7.76 -14.03 7.83
C LEU A 147 -7.48 -14.31 6.35
N GLN A 148 -8.55 -14.55 5.59
CA GLN A 148 -8.44 -15.04 4.21
C GLN A 148 -8.35 -13.94 3.15
N GLN A 149 -8.61 -12.69 3.54
CA GLN A 149 -8.68 -11.55 2.64
C GLN A 149 -7.86 -10.36 3.17
N VAL A 150 -7.29 -9.58 2.26
CA VAL A 150 -6.53 -8.36 2.59
C VAL A 150 -7.35 -7.39 3.45
N GLN A 151 -8.63 -7.20 3.11
CA GLN A 151 -9.53 -6.32 3.86
C GLN A 151 -9.69 -6.73 5.32
N GLN A 152 -9.80 -8.03 5.62
CA GLN A 152 -9.91 -8.53 7.00
C GLN A 152 -8.67 -8.21 7.83
N VAL A 153 -7.47 -8.38 7.25
CA VAL A 153 -6.21 -8.04 7.90
C VAL A 153 -6.11 -6.55 8.20
N LEU A 154 -6.53 -5.71 7.26
CA LEU A 154 -6.46 -4.25 7.41
C LEU A 154 -7.53 -3.72 8.36
N GLU A 155 -8.74 -4.27 8.36
CA GLU A 155 -9.79 -3.96 9.35
C GLU A 155 -9.32 -4.32 10.77
N HIS A 156 -8.71 -5.49 10.92
CA HIS A 156 -8.11 -5.94 12.18
C HIS A 156 -6.98 -4.99 12.62
N TYR A 157 -6.07 -4.61 11.70
CA TYR A 157 -5.01 -3.64 11.97
C TYR A 157 -5.59 -2.29 12.45
N MET A 158 -6.59 -1.76 11.73
CA MET A 158 -7.19 -0.47 12.08
C MET A 158 -7.85 -0.49 13.46
N LEU A 159 -8.49 -1.60 13.81
CA LEU A 159 -9.10 -1.76 15.12
C LEU A 159 -8.05 -1.89 16.24
N GLN A 160 -7.05 -2.76 16.05
CA GLN A 160 -6.08 -3.09 17.10
C GLN A 160 -5.00 -2.02 17.29
N SER A 161 -4.50 -1.46 16.20
CA SER A 161 -3.37 -0.52 16.24
C SER A 161 -3.80 0.94 16.26
N GLU A 162 -4.86 1.29 15.54
CA GLU A 162 -5.30 2.67 15.37
C GLU A 162 -6.60 3.00 16.16
N GLN A 163 -7.27 1.99 16.71
CA GLN A 163 -8.55 2.11 17.42
C GLN A 163 -9.65 2.78 16.58
N LEU A 164 -9.62 2.55 15.27
CA LEU A 164 -10.54 3.11 14.30
C LEU A 164 -11.43 2.02 13.70
N ASP A 165 -12.75 2.11 13.94
CA ASP A 165 -13.71 1.26 13.25
C ASP A 165 -13.67 1.55 11.76
N THR A 166 -13.29 0.54 11.00
CA THR A 166 -13.09 0.64 9.55
C THR A 166 -13.75 -0.54 8.86
N ARG A 167 -14.45 -0.30 7.75
CA ARG A 167 -14.92 -1.33 6.82
C ARG A 167 -14.23 -1.12 5.49
N LEU A 168 -13.67 -2.19 4.95
CA LEU A 168 -13.03 -2.23 3.63
C LEU A 168 -13.74 -3.24 2.74
N VAL A 169 -13.92 -2.88 1.47
CA VAL A 169 -14.28 -3.81 0.40
C VAL A 169 -13.23 -3.64 -0.69
N LEU A 170 -12.51 -4.69 -1.00
CA LEU A 170 -11.40 -4.68 -1.96
C LEU A 170 -11.63 -5.73 -3.04
N ALA A 171 -11.27 -5.40 -4.26
CA ALA A 171 -11.27 -6.33 -5.37
C ALA A 171 -10.26 -5.93 -6.44
N ALA A 172 -9.64 -6.90 -7.09
CA ALA A 172 -8.78 -6.65 -8.24
C ALA A 172 -8.90 -7.78 -9.28
N ASN A 173 -8.71 -7.39 -10.54
CA ASN A 173 -8.48 -8.28 -11.68
C ASN A 173 -7.35 -7.68 -12.54
N ASP A 174 -7.12 -8.21 -13.74
CA ASP A 174 -6.06 -7.72 -14.62
C ASP A 174 -6.34 -6.32 -15.23
N GLU A 175 -7.56 -5.82 -15.14
CA GLU A 175 -7.97 -4.52 -15.69
C GLU A 175 -8.08 -3.44 -14.63
N VAL A 176 -8.60 -3.80 -13.45
CA VAL A 176 -8.98 -2.86 -12.40
C VAL A 176 -8.58 -3.38 -11.04
N ALA A 177 -8.03 -2.50 -10.19
CA ALA A 177 -7.95 -2.69 -8.76
C ALA A 177 -8.78 -1.60 -8.07
N ALA A 178 -9.73 -1.99 -7.24
CA ALA A 178 -10.69 -1.07 -6.65
C ALA A 178 -10.92 -1.34 -5.16
N GLY A 179 -11.35 -0.30 -4.44
CA GLY A 179 -11.65 -0.42 -3.02
C GLY A 179 -12.59 0.67 -2.54
N LEU A 180 -13.42 0.28 -1.58
CA LEU A 180 -14.27 1.16 -0.79
C LEU A 180 -13.82 1.10 0.67
N LEU A 181 -13.57 2.25 1.28
CA LEU A 181 -13.24 2.43 2.69
C LEU A 181 -14.35 3.25 3.33
N ILE A 182 -14.92 2.73 4.42
CA ILE A 182 -15.81 3.45 5.34
C ILE A 182 -15.14 3.45 6.70
N GLN A 183 -15.03 4.61 7.31
CA GLN A 183 -14.36 4.75 8.59
C GLN A 183 -15.09 5.72 9.52
N ARG A 184 -15.22 5.30 10.79
CA ARG A 184 -15.70 6.19 11.84
C ARG A 184 -14.65 7.26 12.13
N MET A 185 -15.09 8.52 12.15
CA MET A 185 -14.22 9.62 12.56
C MET A 185 -14.19 9.70 14.09
N PRO A 186 -13.01 9.99 14.68
CA PRO A 186 -12.96 10.31 16.11
C PRO A 186 -13.86 11.51 16.40
N VAL A 187 -14.75 11.36 17.35
CA VAL A 187 -15.55 12.48 17.85
C VAL A 187 -14.60 13.33 18.69
N GLN A 188 -14.36 14.57 18.29
CA GLN A 188 -13.68 15.54 19.15
C GLN A 188 -14.62 15.84 20.31
N GLY A 189 -14.46 15.10 21.40
CA GLY A 189 -15.30 15.23 22.58
C GLY A 189 -14.69 16.15 23.59
N GLU A 190 -15.53 16.93 24.26
CA GLU A 190 -15.27 17.71 25.44
C GLU A 190 -14.84 16.87 26.67
N GLY A 191 -14.62 15.56 26.53
CA GLY A 191 -14.36 14.60 27.59
C GLY A 191 -12.90 14.32 27.96
N ASN A 192 -11.91 14.90 27.27
CA ASN A 192 -10.48 14.63 27.53
C ASN A 192 -9.89 15.44 28.72
N LEU A 193 -10.70 16.18 29.49
CA LEU A 193 -10.22 17.01 30.60
C LEU A 193 -10.38 16.36 31.98
N GLU A 194 -11.02 15.20 32.10
CA GLU A 194 -11.12 14.48 33.38
C GLU A 194 -10.70 12.99 33.21
N GLY A 195 -9.49 12.71 33.71
CA GLY A 195 -8.94 11.35 33.75
C GLY A 195 -9.73 10.42 34.67
N GLY A 196 -10.66 9.65 34.10
CA GLY A 196 -11.36 8.55 34.77
C GLY A 196 -11.58 7.38 33.79
N PRO A 197 -11.62 6.10 34.26
CA PRO A 197 -11.82 4.95 33.39
C PRO A 197 -13.21 5.04 32.72
N GLY A 198 -13.19 5.15 31.39
CA GLY A 198 -14.26 5.37 30.46
C GLY A 198 -15.66 4.88 30.83
N ARG A 199 -16.53 5.78 31.20
CA ARG A 199 -17.95 5.62 30.91
C ARG A 199 -18.14 5.84 29.41
N ARG A 200 -18.53 4.79 28.69
CA ARG A 200 -19.10 4.93 27.35
C ARG A 200 -20.34 5.82 27.50
N ASN A 201 -20.33 6.96 26.87
CA ASN A 201 -21.47 7.88 26.88
C ASN A 201 -22.57 7.28 25.98
N GLU A 202 -23.85 7.54 26.27
CA GLU A 202 -24.97 7.10 25.40
C GLU A 202 -24.81 7.62 23.97
N ASP A 203 -24.16 8.76 23.78
CA ASP A 203 -23.79 9.32 22.49
C ASP A 203 -22.79 8.42 21.71
N ASP A 204 -21.89 7.71 22.39
CA ASP A 204 -20.96 6.77 21.77
C ASP A 204 -21.68 5.52 21.22
N ILE A 205 -22.78 5.12 21.87
CA ILE A 205 -23.60 3.97 21.43
C ILE A 205 -24.36 4.33 20.15
N GLY A 206 -24.96 5.52 20.07
CA GLY A 206 -25.65 6.01 18.88
C GLY A 206 -24.73 6.17 17.67
N LEU A 207 -23.52 6.69 17.89
CA LEU A 207 -22.50 6.83 16.84
C LEU A 207 -22.03 5.47 16.30
N SER A 208 -21.88 4.48 17.18
CA SER A 208 -21.53 3.10 16.78
C SER A 208 -22.64 2.47 15.94
N GLU A 209 -23.91 2.70 16.27
CA GLU A 209 -25.06 2.19 15.52
C GLU A 209 -25.09 2.74 14.09
N HIS A 210 -24.89 4.05 13.92
CA HIS A 210 -24.81 4.68 12.61
C HIS A 210 -23.66 4.13 11.76
N PHE A 211 -22.46 4.01 12.35
CA PHE A 211 -21.34 3.40 11.63
C PHE A 211 -21.65 1.96 11.23
N ASN A 212 -22.18 1.16 12.13
CA ASN A 212 -22.52 -0.25 11.87
C ASN A 212 -23.52 -0.37 10.72
N ARG A 213 -24.54 0.49 10.68
CA ARG A 213 -25.53 0.51 9.59
C ARG A 213 -24.86 0.82 8.25
N ILE A 214 -24.04 1.87 8.18
CA ILE A 214 -23.29 2.23 6.95
C ILE A 214 -22.32 1.12 6.55
N ALA A 215 -21.61 0.53 7.51
CA ALA A 215 -20.69 -0.58 7.28
C ALA A 215 -21.41 -1.84 6.75
N MET A 216 -22.62 -2.11 7.23
CA MET A 216 -23.45 -3.20 6.71
C MET A 216 -23.90 -2.94 5.27
N LEU A 217 -24.30 -1.72 4.93
CA LEU A 217 -24.61 -1.34 3.55
C LEU A 217 -23.39 -1.52 2.65
N ALA A 218 -22.22 -1.03 3.07
CA ALA A 218 -20.97 -1.21 2.34
C ALA A 218 -20.61 -2.68 2.13
N ALA A 219 -20.86 -3.54 3.12
CA ALA A 219 -20.59 -4.98 3.03
C ALA A 219 -21.46 -5.72 2.00
N THR A 220 -22.57 -5.11 1.52
CA THR A 220 -23.37 -5.67 0.44
C THR A 220 -22.75 -5.48 -0.95
N LEU A 221 -21.68 -4.71 -1.06
CA LEU A 221 -20.98 -4.49 -2.33
C LEU A 221 -20.25 -5.75 -2.75
N THR A 222 -20.66 -6.32 -3.87
CA THR A 222 -20.00 -7.52 -4.41
C THR A 222 -18.71 -7.16 -5.15
N ARG A 223 -17.85 -8.17 -5.31
CA ARG A 223 -16.62 -8.05 -6.09
C ARG A 223 -16.91 -7.61 -7.53
N GLU A 224 -17.89 -8.21 -8.15
CA GLU A 224 -18.29 -7.95 -9.53
C GLU A 224 -18.77 -6.50 -9.71
N GLU A 225 -19.58 -6.01 -8.79
CA GLU A 225 -20.07 -4.63 -8.80
C GLU A 225 -18.93 -3.63 -8.61
N LEU A 226 -18.03 -3.88 -7.65
CA LEU A 226 -16.90 -3.00 -7.39
C LEU A 226 -15.94 -2.90 -8.60
N LEU A 227 -15.78 -3.99 -9.35
CA LEU A 227 -14.94 -4.01 -10.55
C LEU A 227 -15.64 -3.48 -11.80
N ALA A 228 -16.95 -3.63 -11.93
CA ALA A 228 -17.68 -3.32 -13.16
C ALA A 228 -18.34 -1.95 -13.17
N LEU A 229 -18.92 -1.52 -12.02
CA LEU A 229 -19.74 -0.33 -11.97
C LEU A 229 -18.91 0.96 -11.88
N PRO A 230 -19.38 2.07 -12.47
CA PRO A 230 -18.85 3.39 -12.20
C PRO A 230 -18.95 3.76 -10.71
N PRO A 231 -17.98 4.51 -10.16
CA PRO A 231 -17.97 4.90 -8.75
C PRO A 231 -19.27 5.57 -8.26
N GLU A 232 -19.85 6.45 -9.06
CA GLU A 232 -21.07 7.18 -8.71
C GLU A 232 -22.27 6.23 -8.59
N GLN A 233 -22.33 5.20 -9.44
CA GLN A 233 -23.38 4.19 -9.38
C GLN A 233 -23.24 3.32 -8.13
N ILE A 234 -22.01 2.98 -7.73
CA ILE A 234 -21.73 2.24 -6.49
C ILE A 234 -22.22 3.05 -5.29
N LEU A 235 -21.82 4.32 -5.19
CA LEU A 235 -22.23 5.19 -4.08
C LEU A 235 -23.74 5.37 -4.03
N HIS A 236 -24.41 5.59 -5.16
CA HIS A 236 -25.86 5.72 -5.23
C HIS A 236 -26.55 4.41 -4.81
N ARG A 237 -26.09 3.25 -5.32
CA ARG A 237 -26.68 1.94 -4.97
C ARG A 237 -26.59 1.64 -3.47
N LEU A 238 -25.43 1.93 -2.87
CA LEU A 238 -25.20 1.60 -1.46
C LEU A 238 -25.87 2.59 -0.50
N PHE A 239 -25.88 3.87 -0.86
CA PHE A 239 -26.17 4.96 0.07
C PHE A 239 -27.23 5.94 -0.43
N TRP A 240 -28.19 5.48 -1.25
CA TRP A 240 -29.22 6.35 -1.84
C TRP A 240 -30.15 7.03 -0.79
N GLU A 241 -30.28 6.45 0.40
CA GLU A 241 -31.02 7.05 1.52
C GLU A 241 -30.20 8.04 2.35
N GLU A 242 -28.88 8.09 2.12
CA GLU A 242 -27.96 8.94 2.87
C GLU A 242 -27.63 10.22 2.08
N THR A 243 -27.45 11.30 2.81
CA THR A 243 -26.94 12.54 2.22
C THR A 243 -25.41 12.48 2.21
N LEU A 244 -24.81 12.36 1.03
CA LEU A 244 -23.37 12.33 0.85
C LEU A 244 -22.87 13.70 0.42
N ARG A 245 -21.88 14.22 1.16
CA ARG A 245 -21.06 15.34 0.74
C ARG A 245 -19.81 14.82 0.04
N VAL A 246 -19.84 14.84 -1.29
CA VAL A 246 -18.70 14.41 -2.12
C VAL A 246 -17.74 15.57 -2.30
N PHE A 247 -16.44 15.31 -2.16
CA PHE A 247 -15.39 16.31 -2.38
C PHE A 247 -14.91 16.24 -3.83
N GLU A 248 -14.74 17.40 -4.44
CA GLU A 248 -14.17 17.50 -5.79
C GLU A 248 -12.76 16.90 -5.82
N PRO A 249 -12.46 16.06 -6.83
CA PRO A 249 -11.12 15.52 -7.03
C PRO A 249 -10.11 16.66 -7.26
N THR A 250 -9.05 16.67 -6.48
CA THR A 250 -7.94 17.60 -6.75
C THR A 250 -7.05 17.01 -7.84
N ALA A 251 -6.72 17.80 -8.85
CA ALA A 251 -5.88 17.36 -9.99
C ALA A 251 -4.51 16.81 -9.55
N GLN A 252 -4.04 17.20 -8.36
CA GLN A 252 -2.78 16.76 -7.77
C GLN A 252 -2.84 15.40 -7.07
N ALA A 253 -4.03 14.83 -6.88
CA ALA A 253 -4.29 13.60 -6.12
C ALA A 253 -4.90 12.49 -6.98
N THR A 254 -4.46 12.34 -8.23
CA THR A 254 -4.90 11.23 -9.10
C THR A 254 -3.94 10.04 -8.93
N PRO A 255 -4.45 8.88 -8.50
CA PRO A 255 -3.63 7.68 -8.37
C PRO A 255 -3.00 7.30 -9.71
N ARG A 256 -1.67 7.09 -9.72
CA ARG A 256 -0.92 6.70 -10.91
C ARG A 256 0.27 5.82 -10.55
N PHE A 257 0.69 5.00 -11.48
CA PHE A 257 1.96 4.30 -11.33
C PHE A 257 3.14 5.29 -11.40
N ALA A 258 4.07 5.18 -10.44
CA ALA A 258 5.39 5.77 -10.57
C ALA A 258 6.41 4.97 -9.74
N CYS A 259 7.55 4.67 -10.35
CA CYS A 259 8.63 4.00 -9.64
C CYS A 259 9.65 5.03 -9.15
N THR A 260 10.02 4.94 -7.89
CA THR A 260 11.00 5.82 -7.24
C THR A 260 12.44 5.29 -7.37
N CYS A 261 12.68 4.20 -8.15
CA CYS A 261 14.02 3.71 -8.40
C CYS A 261 14.85 4.72 -9.20
N SER A 262 16.14 4.77 -8.91
CA SER A 262 17.10 5.60 -9.65
C SER A 262 18.49 4.97 -9.59
N ARG A 263 19.35 5.31 -10.59
CA ARG A 263 20.74 4.88 -10.60
C ARG A 263 21.46 5.27 -9.31
N GLU A 264 21.15 6.45 -8.77
CA GLU A 264 21.75 6.93 -7.51
C GLU A 264 21.33 6.09 -6.30
N ARG A 265 20.05 5.70 -6.21
CA ARG A 265 19.59 4.79 -5.13
C ARG A 265 20.29 3.43 -5.19
N VAL A 266 20.46 2.88 -6.40
CA VAL A 266 21.20 1.63 -6.59
C VAL A 266 22.69 1.83 -6.24
N ARG A 267 23.29 2.93 -6.67
CA ARG A 267 24.67 3.31 -6.29
C ARG A 267 24.85 3.37 -4.77
N ASN A 268 23.91 3.99 -4.05
CA ASN A 268 23.96 4.07 -2.59
C ASN A 268 23.78 2.69 -1.92
N MET A 269 22.95 1.83 -2.49
CA MET A 269 22.80 0.44 -2.05
C MET A 269 24.12 -0.33 -2.23
N LEU A 270 24.78 -0.23 -3.39
CA LEU A 270 26.07 -0.87 -3.65
C LEU A 270 27.17 -0.33 -2.71
N ARG A 271 27.18 0.98 -2.42
CA ARG A 271 28.07 1.56 -1.39
C ARG A 271 27.84 0.92 -0.01
N GLY A 272 26.57 0.64 0.33
CA GLY A 272 26.22 -0.02 1.58
C GLY A 272 26.68 -1.49 1.67
N LEU A 273 26.82 -2.19 0.55
CA LEU A 273 27.42 -3.54 0.49
C LEU A 273 28.92 -3.53 0.78
N GLY A 274 29.59 -2.43 0.47
CA GLY A 274 31.03 -2.28 0.64
C GLY A 274 31.83 -2.53 -0.65
N ARG A 275 33.08 -2.04 -0.63
CA ARG A 275 33.96 -2.10 -1.80
C ARG A 275 34.36 -3.51 -2.17
N GLU A 276 34.72 -4.33 -1.18
CA GLU A 276 35.22 -5.70 -1.40
C GLU A 276 34.17 -6.57 -2.11
N GLU A 277 32.89 -6.48 -1.66
CA GLU A 277 31.79 -7.23 -2.28
C GLU A 277 31.49 -6.74 -3.69
N SER A 278 31.51 -5.43 -3.91
CA SER A 278 31.29 -4.83 -5.24
C SER A 278 32.41 -5.19 -6.22
N ASP A 279 33.67 -5.16 -5.80
CA ASP A 279 34.84 -5.56 -6.60
C ASP A 279 34.80 -7.07 -6.91
N SER A 280 34.35 -7.92 -5.97
CA SER A 280 34.15 -9.34 -6.18
C SER A 280 33.11 -9.64 -7.26
N LEU A 281 31.97 -8.93 -7.23
CA LEU A 281 30.93 -9.06 -8.26
C LEU A 281 31.45 -8.65 -9.66
N ILE A 282 32.24 -7.59 -9.74
CA ILE A 282 32.88 -7.17 -11.00
C ILE A 282 33.86 -8.24 -11.49
N ALA A 283 34.70 -8.79 -10.60
CA ALA A 283 35.68 -9.82 -10.98
C ALA A 283 35.01 -11.10 -11.47
N GLU A 284 33.86 -11.46 -10.91
CA GLU A 284 33.10 -12.66 -11.29
C GLU A 284 32.30 -12.49 -12.59
N ARG A 285 31.66 -11.32 -12.79
CA ARG A 285 30.66 -11.12 -13.84
C ARG A 285 31.00 -10.06 -14.87
N GLY A 286 32.08 -9.29 -14.67
CA GLY A 286 32.47 -8.18 -15.52
C GLY A 286 31.70 -6.87 -15.29
N GLU A 287 30.45 -6.98 -14.86
CA GLU A 287 29.57 -5.85 -14.50
C GLU A 287 28.63 -6.23 -13.36
N VAL A 288 28.15 -5.24 -12.59
CA VAL A 288 27.08 -5.41 -11.62
C VAL A 288 25.78 -5.01 -12.27
N GLU A 289 24.85 -5.96 -12.40
CA GLU A 289 23.51 -5.74 -12.92
C GLU A 289 22.50 -5.81 -11.78
N VAL A 290 21.69 -4.75 -11.61
CA VAL A 290 20.66 -4.65 -10.58
C VAL A 290 19.32 -4.33 -11.24
N GLY A 291 18.37 -5.25 -11.15
CA GLY A 291 17.00 -5.07 -11.62
C GLY A 291 16.09 -4.47 -10.54
N CYS A 292 15.24 -3.55 -10.94
CA CYS A 292 14.20 -3.04 -10.06
C CYS A 292 13.00 -3.99 -10.03
N GLU A 293 12.72 -4.61 -8.90
CA GLU A 293 11.62 -5.55 -8.71
C GLU A 293 10.22 -4.93 -8.94
N PHE A 294 10.09 -3.60 -8.88
CA PHE A 294 8.82 -2.90 -9.11
C PHE A 294 8.54 -2.57 -10.58
N CYS A 295 9.57 -2.21 -11.35
CA CYS A 295 9.36 -1.72 -12.71
C CYS A 295 10.20 -2.41 -13.79
N GLY A 296 11.04 -3.38 -13.41
CA GLY A 296 11.88 -4.13 -14.34
C GLY A 296 13.07 -3.37 -14.91
N LEU A 297 13.25 -2.09 -14.55
CA LEU A 297 14.37 -1.29 -15.06
C LEU A 297 15.69 -1.86 -14.58
N GLN A 298 16.60 -2.13 -15.53
CA GLN A 298 17.93 -2.66 -15.25
C GLN A 298 18.95 -1.53 -15.12
N TYR A 299 19.76 -1.59 -14.07
CA TYR A 299 20.88 -0.71 -13.81
C TYR A 299 22.18 -1.50 -13.90
N ARG A 300 23.10 -1.04 -14.73
CA ARG A 300 24.40 -1.68 -14.94
C ARG A 300 25.50 -0.76 -14.48
N PHE A 301 26.48 -1.34 -13.82
CA PHE A 301 27.66 -0.65 -13.28
C PHE A 301 28.88 -1.48 -13.66
N ASP A 302 29.77 -0.88 -14.43
CA ASP A 302 31.05 -1.47 -14.79
C ASP A 302 32.14 -1.23 -13.72
N ALA A 303 33.35 -1.70 -13.98
CA ALA A 303 34.46 -1.54 -13.05
C ALA A 303 34.82 -0.05 -12.79
N VAL A 304 34.60 0.83 -13.78
CA VAL A 304 34.84 2.27 -13.64
C VAL A 304 33.79 2.88 -12.73
N ASP A 305 32.50 2.59 -12.97
CA ASP A 305 31.38 3.03 -12.14
C ASP A 305 31.61 2.64 -10.67
N VAL A 306 31.98 1.37 -10.42
CA VAL A 306 32.22 0.85 -9.06
C VAL A 306 33.44 1.53 -8.44
N GLY A 307 34.54 1.72 -9.19
CA GLY A 307 35.72 2.46 -8.75
C GLY A 307 35.38 3.88 -8.30
N GLU A 308 34.62 4.61 -9.10
CA GLU A 308 34.15 5.96 -8.79
C GLU A 308 33.25 6.04 -7.54
N MET A 309 32.42 5.01 -7.28
CA MET A 309 31.54 4.98 -6.11
C MET A 309 32.30 5.06 -4.79
N PHE A 310 33.48 4.46 -4.74
CA PHE A 310 34.33 4.36 -3.53
C PHE A 310 35.50 5.31 -3.52
N THR A 311 35.69 6.13 -4.58
CA THR A 311 36.71 7.16 -4.63
C THR A 311 36.19 8.44 -3.96
N PRO A 312 36.94 9.05 -3.03
CA PRO A 312 36.57 10.32 -2.43
C PRO A 312 36.31 11.40 -3.49
N VAL A 313 35.30 12.26 -3.26
CA VAL A 313 34.90 13.31 -4.23
C VAL A 313 36.07 14.22 -4.62
N GLN A 314 37.05 14.39 -3.74
CA GLN A 314 38.27 15.19 -3.98
C GLN A 314 39.25 14.56 -5.01
N ASP A 315 39.16 13.24 -5.20
CA ASP A 315 40.05 12.46 -6.07
C ASP A 315 39.32 12.00 -7.36
N GLN A 316 38.08 12.44 -7.57
CA GLN A 316 37.32 12.11 -8.78
C GLN A 316 37.76 13.01 -9.94
N PRO A 317 37.99 12.46 -11.16
CA PRO A 317 38.28 13.26 -12.32
C PRO A 317 37.11 14.21 -12.63
N PRO A 318 37.34 15.42 -13.18
CA PRO A 318 36.27 16.34 -13.54
C PRO A 318 35.32 15.66 -14.53
N GLY A 319 34.04 15.61 -14.15
CA GLY A 319 33.01 15.04 -15.01
C GLY A 319 32.93 15.74 -16.38
N PRO A 320 32.42 15.05 -17.43
CA PRO A 320 32.28 15.68 -18.73
C PRO A 320 31.43 16.94 -18.61
N ALA A 321 31.96 18.07 -19.12
CA ALA A 321 31.26 19.35 -19.13
C ALA A 321 29.90 19.16 -19.83
N ALA A 322 28.81 19.54 -19.16
CA ALA A 322 27.49 19.54 -19.75
C ALA A 322 27.53 20.43 -21.01
N VAL A 323 27.36 19.81 -22.17
CA VAL A 323 27.15 20.53 -23.43
C VAL A 323 25.78 21.18 -23.31
N GLN A 324 25.76 22.52 -23.33
CA GLN A 324 24.55 23.35 -23.34
C GLN A 324 23.76 23.14 -24.62
#